data_7792f1e21d02eb0b689c7d241a382980
#
_entry.id   7792f1e21d02eb0b689c7d241a382980
#
_cell.length_a   1.000
_cell.length_b   1.000
_cell.length_c   1.000
_cell.angle_alpha   90.00
_cell.angle_beta   90.00
_cell.angle_gamma   90.00
#
_symmetry.space_group_name_H-M   'P 1'
#
loop_
_entity.id
_entity.type
_entity.pdbx_description
1 polymer ?
#
loop_
_entity_poly.entity_id
_entity_poly.type
_entity_poly.pdbx_seq_one_letter_code
_entity_poly.pdbx_strand_id
1 'polypeptide(L)'
;MKVKIILHKDYKISQIDKRIYSSFLEHLGRAIYEGIYEPDHSEADENGFRKDVIKLVSELNMPAVRYPGGNFVSAFNWEDSIGSKEGRPTRLDLAWKSKETNEFGLNEFITWCKKVNTEPIYAINLGTRGIDAARNIIEYCNHPSGSYWSDLRIKHGFKEPHNIKMWCLGNEMDGEWQVGHKTAYEYGRLANETAKAMRLFDKNIELVVCGSSSDTMKTFPEWEREVLDLTYDSVDYISMHKYWSNSDIRSDDREIGKHSTTNYLSSSIGLQKYITDVESTINFIKSKKRSKKDVKISLDEYQPWYHSVNKMNKHLNSDIKEWPKAYPILEDEYNLLDCLLVGTVINTFINNSHIVKIACMAQLVNVISAISTVKNGISWKQSVYYPLYFASLYGRGESLQLKINSPKYSSDIADDVNYIDASAVINEEEKTLSFFIINRSEEESVDLDFDLNNLPLIKIIDQQIINHSNIYTSNTFDKPNEIVPKKTNIVTFQNDNLMAKIPKLSYLFILLKIK
;
A
#
# COMPACT_ATOMS: atom_id res chain seq x y z
N MET A 1 -5.10 25.62 20.41
CA MET A 1 -5.12 26.27 19.06
C MET A 1 -6.52 26.22 18.47
N LYS A 2 -6.88 27.18 17.58
CA LYS A 2 -8.15 27.15 16.83
C LYS A 2 -7.87 26.92 15.34
N VAL A 3 -8.63 26.04 14.71
CA VAL A 3 -8.52 25.71 13.28
C VAL A 3 -9.90 25.73 12.65
N LYS A 4 -10.02 26.33 11.47
CA LYS A 4 -11.23 26.31 10.66
C LYS A 4 -11.03 25.39 9.47
N ILE A 5 -11.92 24.40 9.31
CA ILE A 5 -12.01 23.52 8.15
C ILE A 5 -13.20 23.97 7.30
N ILE A 6 -12.94 24.37 6.07
CA ILE A 6 -13.97 24.85 5.13
C ILE A 6 -14.12 23.80 4.03
N LEU A 7 -15.35 23.37 3.79
CA LEU A 7 -15.72 22.39 2.79
C LEU A 7 -16.94 22.89 2.01
N HIS A 8 -16.93 22.65 0.71
CA HIS A 8 -18.11 22.82 -0.15
C HIS A 8 -18.30 21.55 -0.96
N LYS A 9 -19.53 21.02 -1.00
CA LYS A 9 -19.84 19.74 -1.65
C LYS A 9 -19.54 19.71 -3.16
N ASP A 10 -19.53 20.87 -3.82
CA ASP A 10 -19.28 20.96 -5.26
C ASP A 10 -17.77 21.07 -5.59
N TYR A 11 -16.91 21.24 -4.60
CA TYR A 11 -15.46 21.24 -4.81
C TYR A 11 -14.91 19.81 -4.72
N LYS A 12 -15.34 19.00 -5.69
CA LYS A 12 -14.93 17.61 -5.84
C LYS A 12 -13.56 17.55 -6.52
N ILE A 13 -12.65 16.76 -5.95
CA ILE A 13 -11.35 16.46 -6.54
C ILE A 13 -11.51 15.38 -7.59
N SER A 14 -12.02 14.21 -7.20
CA SER A 14 -12.22 13.07 -8.08
C SER A 14 -13.01 11.96 -7.38
N GLN A 15 -13.61 11.08 -8.18
CA GLN A 15 -14.01 9.76 -7.72
C GLN A 15 -12.77 8.98 -7.27
N ILE A 16 -12.82 8.48 -6.05
CA ILE A 16 -11.76 7.65 -5.49
C ILE A 16 -11.80 6.26 -6.09
N ASP A 17 -10.67 5.81 -6.63
CA ASP A 17 -10.50 4.39 -6.94
C ASP A 17 -10.25 3.64 -5.62
N LYS A 18 -11.10 2.64 -5.32
CA LYS A 18 -10.98 1.86 -4.06
C LYS A 18 -9.58 1.26 -3.88
N ARG A 19 -8.83 1.02 -4.97
CA ARG A 19 -7.50 0.40 -4.96
C ARG A 19 -6.41 1.26 -4.30
N ILE A 20 -6.68 2.52 -3.93
CA ILE A 20 -5.77 3.30 -3.07
C ILE A 20 -5.71 2.75 -1.63
N TYR A 21 -6.56 1.79 -1.26
CA TYR A 21 -6.60 1.12 0.05
C TYR A 21 -6.13 -0.33 -0.02
N SER A 22 -5.28 -0.65 -1.00
CA SER A 22 -4.74 -1.99 -1.23
C SER A 22 -3.52 -2.29 -0.37
N SER A 23 -3.04 -3.52 -0.47
CA SER A 23 -1.80 -3.94 0.18
C SER A 23 -0.95 -4.84 -0.72
N PHE A 24 0.15 -5.32 -0.18
CA PHE A 24 1.17 -6.04 -0.88
C PHE A 24 1.59 -7.29 -0.08
N LEU A 25 1.86 -8.37 -0.77
CA LEU A 25 2.40 -9.61 -0.24
C LEU A 25 3.55 -10.09 -1.13
N GLU A 26 4.68 -10.33 -0.52
CA GLU A 26 5.88 -10.84 -1.17
C GLU A 26 6.34 -12.13 -0.50
N HIS A 27 7.01 -13.01 -1.26
CA HIS A 27 7.78 -14.12 -0.70
C HIS A 27 9.03 -13.58 0.03
N LEU A 28 8.78 -12.93 1.14
CA LEU A 28 9.76 -12.24 1.96
C LEU A 28 9.49 -12.56 3.42
N GLY A 29 10.52 -13.03 4.13
CA GLY A 29 10.40 -13.32 5.56
C GLY A 29 9.24 -14.24 5.87
N ARG A 30 8.37 -13.81 6.78
CA ARG A 30 7.18 -14.54 7.19
C ARG A 30 5.87 -13.94 6.65
N ALA A 31 5.91 -13.17 5.54
CA ALA A 31 4.68 -12.60 4.99
C ALA A 31 3.75 -13.69 4.42
N ILE A 32 4.30 -14.67 3.73
CA ILE A 32 3.56 -15.81 3.19
C ILE A 32 3.57 -16.98 4.18
N TYR A 33 4.74 -17.62 4.34
CA TYR A 33 4.90 -18.75 5.27
C TYR A 33 4.89 -18.26 6.71
N GLU A 34 4.11 -18.91 7.59
CA GLU A 34 3.84 -18.51 8.97
C GLU A 34 3.09 -17.16 9.09
N GLY A 35 2.74 -16.57 7.95
CA GLY A 35 1.90 -15.37 7.83
C GLY A 35 0.49 -15.71 7.37
N ILE A 36 0.22 -15.63 6.05
CA ILE A 36 -1.09 -16.01 5.50
C ILE A 36 -1.26 -17.52 5.32
N TYR A 37 -0.15 -18.27 5.20
CA TYR A 37 -0.11 -19.70 4.93
C TYR A 37 0.72 -20.42 5.99
N GLU A 38 0.07 -21.28 6.77
CA GLU A 38 0.66 -22.09 7.84
C GLU A 38 -0.18 -23.36 8.00
N PRO A 39 0.05 -24.42 7.18
CA PRO A 39 -0.80 -25.61 7.15
C PRO A 39 -0.94 -26.35 8.49
N ASP A 40 0.10 -26.30 9.32
CA ASP A 40 0.13 -26.96 10.63
C ASP A 40 -0.48 -26.10 11.75
N HIS A 41 -0.98 -24.90 11.44
CA HIS A 41 -1.61 -24.02 12.42
C HIS A 41 -2.97 -24.58 12.86
N SER A 42 -3.30 -24.46 14.15
CA SER A 42 -4.57 -24.95 14.71
C SER A 42 -5.81 -24.33 14.03
N GLU A 43 -5.70 -23.12 13.51
CA GLU A 43 -6.74 -22.42 12.75
C GLU A 43 -6.49 -22.42 11.23
N ALA A 44 -5.65 -23.34 10.71
CA ALA A 44 -5.52 -23.48 9.26
C ALA A 44 -6.84 -24.01 8.66
N ASP A 45 -7.17 -23.51 7.47
CA ASP A 45 -8.25 -24.09 6.69
C ASP A 45 -7.76 -25.28 5.84
N GLU A 46 -8.64 -25.85 5.03
CA GLU A 46 -8.33 -26.97 4.14
C GLU A 46 -7.25 -26.69 3.09
N ASN A 47 -6.92 -25.41 2.85
CA ASN A 47 -5.84 -25.00 1.95
C ASN A 47 -4.55 -24.63 2.68
N GLY A 48 -4.54 -24.68 4.00
CA GLY A 48 -3.43 -24.26 4.85
C GLY A 48 -3.39 -22.76 5.13
N PHE A 49 -4.46 -22.02 4.85
CA PHE A 49 -4.53 -20.58 5.14
C PHE A 49 -4.99 -20.32 6.57
N ARG A 50 -4.37 -19.36 7.24
CA ARG A 50 -4.71 -18.95 8.60
C ARG A 50 -6.04 -18.21 8.64
N LYS A 51 -7.07 -18.79 9.26
CA LYS A 51 -8.42 -18.19 9.39
C LYS A 51 -8.44 -16.92 10.24
N ASP A 52 -7.60 -16.84 11.27
CA ASP A 52 -7.43 -15.63 12.07
C ASP A 52 -6.92 -14.45 11.23
N VAL A 53 -5.96 -14.67 10.35
CA VAL A 53 -5.46 -13.66 9.40
C VAL A 53 -6.52 -13.32 8.34
N ILE A 54 -7.20 -14.32 7.76
CA ILE A 54 -8.31 -14.09 6.81
C ILE A 54 -9.35 -13.17 7.43
N LYS A 55 -9.71 -13.38 8.70
CA LYS A 55 -10.66 -12.52 9.41
C LYS A 55 -10.19 -11.06 9.45
N LEU A 56 -8.94 -10.81 9.87
CA LEU A 56 -8.39 -9.45 9.97
C LEU A 56 -8.31 -8.76 8.60
N VAL A 57 -7.94 -9.50 7.55
CA VAL A 57 -7.90 -8.96 6.18
C VAL A 57 -9.30 -8.66 5.65
N SER A 58 -10.28 -9.53 5.93
CA SER A 58 -11.68 -9.32 5.52
C SER A 58 -12.29 -8.10 6.21
N GLU A 59 -11.94 -7.83 7.47
CA GLU A 59 -12.37 -6.63 8.20
C GLU A 59 -11.89 -5.33 7.52
N LEU A 60 -10.71 -5.35 6.86
CA LEU A 60 -10.21 -4.22 6.08
C LEU A 60 -11.05 -3.95 4.81
N ASN A 61 -11.87 -4.90 4.37
CA ASN A 61 -12.56 -4.83 3.07
C ASN A 61 -11.57 -4.43 1.95
N MET A 62 -10.40 -5.06 1.95
CA MET A 62 -9.26 -4.70 1.11
C MET A 62 -9.57 -4.94 -0.36
N PRO A 63 -9.45 -3.91 -1.22
CA PRO A 63 -9.90 -4.02 -2.60
C PRO A 63 -8.97 -4.86 -3.48
N ALA A 64 -7.67 -4.80 -3.25
CA ALA A 64 -6.70 -5.56 -4.04
C ALA A 64 -5.44 -5.89 -3.25
N VAL A 65 -4.72 -6.94 -3.67
CA VAL A 65 -3.41 -7.32 -3.12
C VAL A 65 -2.42 -7.58 -4.25
N ARG A 66 -1.28 -6.91 -4.18
CA ARG A 66 -0.14 -7.09 -5.10
C ARG A 66 0.70 -8.29 -4.68
N TYR A 67 1.13 -9.13 -5.64
CA TYR A 67 1.87 -10.38 -5.43
C TYR A 67 2.66 -10.73 -6.73
N PRO A 68 3.73 -11.52 -6.76
CA PRO A 68 4.37 -12.26 -5.67
C PRO A 68 5.53 -11.51 -5.01
N GLY A 69 5.82 -10.30 -5.44
CA GLY A 69 6.90 -9.51 -4.90
C GLY A 69 7.03 -8.20 -5.64
N GLY A 70 7.78 -7.44 -5.14
CA GLY A 70 9.00 -6.79 -4.72
C GLY A 70 10.24 -7.38 -5.40
N ASN A 71 11.32 -7.34 -4.66
CA ASN A 71 12.61 -7.81 -5.16
C ASN A 71 12.59 -9.30 -5.56
N PHE A 72 11.77 -10.09 -4.87
CA PHE A 72 11.60 -11.51 -5.16
C PHE A 72 11.22 -11.78 -6.63
N VAL A 73 10.32 -10.99 -7.22
CA VAL A 73 9.78 -11.30 -8.55
C VAL A 73 10.85 -11.32 -9.64
N SER A 74 11.93 -10.55 -9.51
CA SER A 74 12.94 -10.38 -10.55
C SER A 74 13.81 -11.61 -10.81
N ALA A 75 13.81 -12.58 -9.89
CA ALA A 75 14.47 -13.88 -10.08
C ALA A 75 13.50 -15.07 -10.05
N PHE A 76 12.19 -14.81 -9.95
CA PHE A 76 11.17 -15.84 -9.79
C PHE A 76 10.68 -16.41 -11.12
N ASN A 77 10.52 -17.74 -11.15
CA ASN A 77 9.87 -18.46 -12.23
C ASN A 77 8.47 -18.87 -11.78
N TRP A 78 7.44 -18.26 -12.30
CA TRP A 78 6.05 -18.53 -11.91
C TRP A 78 5.63 -19.98 -12.17
N GLU A 79 6.24 -20.63 -13.19
CA GLU A 79 5.99 -22.02 -13.55
C GLU A 79 6.38 -22.99 -12.43
N ASP A 80 7.37 -22.64 -11.62
CA ASP A 80 7.80 -23.44 -10.47
C ASP A 80 6.73 -23.49 -9.36
N SER A 81 5.76 -22.58 -9.36
CA SER A 81 4.75 -22.40 -8.30
C SER A 81 3.36 -22.93 -8.65
N ILE A 82 3.21 -23.67 -9.75
CA ILE A 82 1.93 -24.26 -10.19
C ILE A 82 1.96 -25.78 -10.20
N GLY A 83 0.79 -26.41 -10.29
CA GLY A 83 0.64 -27.88 -10.25
C GLY A 83 0.70 -28.47 -8.85
N SER A 84 0.95 -29.80 -8.76
CA SER A 84 1.05 -30.51 -7.48
C SER A 84 2.25 -30.00 -6.66
N LYS A 85 2.03 -29.73 -5.38
CA LYS A 85 3.06 -29.19 -4.48
C LYS A 85 4.29 -30.09 -4.37
N GLU A 86 4.09 -31.41 -4.39
CA GLU A 86 5.17 -32.41 -4.30
C GLU A 86 6.13 -32.37 -5.50
N GLY A 87 5.66 -31.89 -6.64
CA GLY A 87 6.46 -31.75 -7.87
C GLY A 87 7.15 -30.39 -8.03
N ARG A 88 6.89 -29.44 -7.13
CA ARG A 88 7.45 -28.09 -7.24
C ARG A 88 8.89 -28.04 -6.74
N PRO A 89 9.80 -27.39 -7.47
CA PRO A 89 11.20 -27.30 -7.06
C PRO A 89 11.37 -26.32 -5.89
N THR A 90 12.28 -26.64 -4.97
CA THR A 90 12.79 -25.64 -4.03
C THR A 90 13.85 -24.80 -4.73
N ARG A 91 13.72 -23.48 -4.65
CA ARG A 91 14.67 -22.50 -5.21
C ARG A 91 15.35 -21.69 -4.11
N LEU A 92 16.49 -21.11 -4.45
CA LEU A 92 17.14 -20.10 -3.63
C LEU A 92 16.62 -18.72 -4.08
N ASP A 93 16.03 -18.00 -3.13
CA ASP A 93 15.66 -16.62 -3.33
C ASP A 93 16.87 -15.72 -3.16
N LEU A 94 17.29 -15.10 -4.25
CA LEU A 94 18.50 -14.26 -4.30
C LEU A 94 18.29 -12.90 -3.64
N ALA A 95 17.06 -12.42 -3.56
CA ALA A 95 16.76 -11.12 -2.98
C ALA A 95 16.89 -11.16 -1.45
N TRP A 96 16.35 -12.20 -0.81
CA TRP A 96 16.20 -12.24 0.65
C TRP A 96 17.01 -13.33 1.33
N LYS A 97 17.90 -14.02 0.61
CA LYS A 97 18.70 -15.15 1.13
C LYS A 97 17.85 -16.18 1.87
N SER A 98 16.76 -16.61 1.23
CA SER A 98 15.84 -17.60 1.77
C SER A 98 15.64 -18.77 0.81
N LYS A 99 15.10 -19.89 1.32
CA LYS A 99 14.62 -21.01 0.49
C LYS A 99 13.15 -20.79 0.16
N GLU A 100 12.83 -20.71 -1.13
CA GLU A 100 11.46 -20.75 -1.61
C GLU A 100 11.07 -22.20 -1.98
N THR A 101 10.13 -22.75 -1.24
CA THR A 101 9.65 -24.12 -1.43
C THR A 101 8.52 -24.24 -2.45
N ASN A 102 8.01 -23.10 -2.90
CA ASN A 102 6.86 -23.02 -3.82
C ASN A 102 5.58 -23.71 -3.33
N GLU A 103 5.46 -24.03 -2.03
CA GLU A 103 4.23 -24.62 -1.46
C GLU A 103 3.03 -23.67 -1.54
N PHE A 104 3.30 -22.37 -1.56
CA PHE A 104 2.34 -21.33 -1.86
C PHE A 104 2.76 -20.65 -3.16
N GLY A 105 1.87 -20.63 -4.16
CA GLY A 105 2.16 -20.07 -5.47
C GLY A 105 0.97 -19.37 -6.07
N LEU A 106 0.97 -19.26 -7.41
CA LEU A 106 -0.05 -18.52 -8.16
C LEU A 106 -1.48 -18.98 -7.82
N ASN A 107 -1.72 -20.29 -7.85
CA ASN A 107 -3.06 -20.84 -7.65
C ASN A 107 -3.53 -20.73 -6.20
N GLU A 108 -2.64 -20.89 -5.24
CA GLU A 108 -2.90 -20.66 -3.81
C GLU A 108 -3.22 -19.19 -3.56
N PHE A 109 -2.47 -18.26 -4.15
CA PHE A 109 -2.73 -16.83 -4.04
C PHE A 109 -4.12 -16.45 -4.58
N ILE A 110 -4.49 -16.93 -5.77
CA ILE A 110 -5.82 -16.67 -6.34
C ILE A 110 -6.94 -17.26 -5.46
N THR A 111 -6.70 -18.43 -4.90
CA THR A 111 -7.66 -19.08 -3.98
C THR A 111 -7.80 -18.26 -2.70
N TRP A 112 -6.70 -17.79 -2.15
CA TRP A 112 -6.69 -16.91 -0.98
C TRP A 112 -7.39 -15.57 -1.26
N CYS A 113 -7.12 -14.93 -2.41
CA CYS A 113 -7.82 -13.70 -2.81
C CYS A 113 -9.33 -13.86 -2.84
N LYS A 114 -9.83 -14.99 -3.37
CA LYS A 114 -11.26 -15.29 -3.38
C LYS A 114 -11.84 -15.43 -1.97
N LYS A 115 -11.08 -16.03 -1.03
CA LYS A 115 -11.53 -16.20 0.37
C LYS A 115 -11.65 -14.88 1.13
N VAL A 116 -10.75 -13.94 0.87
CA VAL A 116 -10.77 -12.61 1.51
C VAL A 116 -11.52 -11.55 0.68
N ASN A 117 -12.09 -11.94 -0.46
CA ASN A 117 -12.84 -11.08 -1.39
C ASN A 117 -12.01 -9.88 -1.86
N THR A 118 -10.78 -10.11 -2.33
CA THR A 118 -9.85 -9.10 -2.86
C THR A 118 -9.46 -9.40 -4.31
N GLU A 119 -9.12 -8.37 -5.08
CA GLU A 119 -8.65 -8.50 -6.45
C GLU A 119 -7.13 -8.78 -6.48
N PRO A 120 -6.63 -9.72 -7.31
CA PRO A 120 -5.21 -9.92 -7.49
C PRO A 120 -4.61 -8.82 -8.37
N ILE A 121 -3.48 -8.24 -7.94
CA ILE A 121 -2.54 -7.48 -8.76
C ILE A 121 -1.29 -8.33 -8.89
N TYR A 122 -0.92 -8.73 -10.10
CA TYR A 122 0.17 -9.67 -10.29
C TYR A 122 1.40 -9.01 -10.93
N ALA A 123 2.56 -9.12 -10.29
CA ALA A 123 3.83 -8.66 -10.84
C ALA A 123 4.50 -9.78 -11.63
N ILE A 124 5.07 -9.44 -12.79
CA ILE A 124 5.79 -10.37 -13.65
C ILE A 124 7.30 -10.12 -13.63
N ASN A 125 8.07 -11.16 -13.83
CA ASN A 125 9.52 -11.08 -13.84
C ASN A 125 10.04 -10.43 -15.13
N LEU A 126 10.50 -9.17 -15.06
CA LEU A 126 11.26 -8.49 -16.12
C LEU A 126 12.75 -8.29 -15.76
N GLY A 127 13.21 -8.89 -14.67
CA GLY A 127 14.62 -8.95 -14.30
C GLY A 127 15.36 -10.00 -15.12
N THR A 128 15.15 -11.27 -14.80
CA THR A 128 15.78 -12.45 -15.46
C THR A 128 14.93 -13.06 -16.56
N ARG A 129 13.66 -12.71 -16.67
CA ARG A 129 12.71 -13.19 -17.69
C ARG A 129 12.25 -12.03 -18.59
N GLY A 130 11.20 -12.22 -19.34
CA GLY A 130 10.71 -11.18 -20.27
C GLY A 130 9.43 -11.61 -20.97
N ILE A 131 9.31 -11.20 -22.25
CA ILE A 131 8.08 -11.29 -23.06
C ILE A 131 7.51 -12.71 -23.09
N ASP A 132 8.35 -13.73 -23.23
CA ASP A 132 7.88 -15.13 -23.36
C ASP A 132 7.22 -15.61 -22.07
N ALA A 133 7.85 -15.38 -20.90
CA ALA A 133 7.26 -15.74 -19.61
C ALA A 133 5.97 -14.97 -19.32
N ALA A 134 5.92 -13.67 -19.67
CA ALA A 134 4.73 -12.83 -19.53
C ALA A 134 3.56 -13.31 -20.41
N ARG A 135 3.85 -13.69 -21.65
CA ARG A 135 2.86 -14.27 -22.57
C ARG A 135 2.31 -15.61 -22.01
N ASN A 136 3.17 -16.45 -21.48
CA ASN A 136 2.80 -17.76 -20.98
C ASN A 136 1.92 -17.66 -19.71
N ILE A 137 2.25 -16.75 -18.79
CA ILE A 137 1.45 -16.59 -17.56
C ILE A 137 0.06 -16.00 -17.85
N ILE A 138 -0.05 -15.01 -18.77
CA ILE A 138 -1.37 -14.45 -19.09
C ILE A 138 -2.24 -15.48 -19.83
N GLU A 139 -1.65 -16.33 -20.67
CA GLU A 139 -2.35 -17.45 -21.29
C GLU A 139 -2.86 -18.44 -20.24
N TYR A 140 -1.99 -18.81 -19.27
CA TYR A 140 -2.39 -19.66 -18.15
C TYR A 140 -3.54 -19.06 -17.35
N CYS A 141 -3.45 -17.77 -17.01
CA CYS A 141 -4.42 -17.11 -16.12
C CYS A 141 -5.72 -16.73 -16.81
N ASN A 142 -5.68 -16.23 -18.05
CA ASN A 142 -6.80 -15.52 -18.63
C ASN A 142 -7.41 -16.23 -19.87
N HIS A 143 -6.69 -17.17 -20.51
CA HIS A 143 -7.26 -17.87 -21.67
C HIS A 143 -8.21 -18.99 -21.23
N PRO A 144 -9.41 -19.13 -21.88
CA PRO A 144 -10.40 -20.11 -21.44
C PRO A 144 -9.91 -21.57 -21.51
N SER A 145 -9.52 -22.06 -22.68
CA SER A 145 -9.09 -23.42 -22.94
C SER A 145 -8.58 -23.61 -24.38
N GLY A 146 -8.02 -24.77 -24.69
CA GLY A 146 -7.64 -25.15 -26.04
C GLY A 146 -6.22 -24.71 -26.43
N SER A 147 -5.42 -24.30 -25.46
CA SER A 147 -4.00 -24.01 -25.61
C SER A 147 -3.19 -24.66 -24.50
N TYR A 148 -1.88 -24.81 -24.70
CA TYR A 148 -1.02 -25.51 -23.74
C TYR A 148 -1.17 -25.02 -22.32
N TRP A 149 -1.04 -23.69 -22.09
CA TRP A 149 -1.06 -23.13 -20.74
C TRP A 149 -2.46 -23.09 -20.14
N SER A 150 -3.50 -22.79 -20.93
CA SER A 150 -4.88 -22.81 -20.43
C SER A 150 -5.34 -24.23 -20.06
N ASP A 151 -4.97 -25.22 -20.86
CA ASP A 151 -5.31 -26.62 -20.59
C ASP A 151 -4.51 -27.16 -19.41
N LEU A 152 -3.27 -26.69 -19.20
CA LEU A 152 -2.48 -26.98 -18.02
C LEU A 152 -3.13 -26.41 -16.75
N ARG A 153 -3.68 -25.19 -16.77
CA ARG A 153 -4.47 -24.63 -15.64
C ARG A 153 -5.65 -25.54 -15.32
N ILE A 154 -6.39 -25.98 -16.34
CA ILE A 154 -7.53 -26.88 -16.17
C ILE A 154 -7.08 -28.22 -15.56
N LYS A 155 -5.98 -28.78 -16.03
CA LYS A 155 -5.37 -30.01 -15.47
C LYS A 155 -4.96 -29.82 -14.00
N HIS A 156 -4.56 -28.61 -13.61
CA HIS A 156 -4.25 -28.26 -12.23
C HIS A 156 -5.50 -28.02 -11.35
N GLY A 157 -6.71 -28.27 -11.87
CA GLY A 157 -7.97 -28.19 -11.13
C GLY A 157 -8.71 -26.86 -11.25
N PHE A 158 -8.22 -25.91 -12.04
CA PHE A 158 -8.84 -24.60 -12.22
C PHE A 158 -9.51 -24.49 -13.60
N LYS A 159 -10.76 -24.95 -13.69
CA LYS A 159 -11.52 -24.97 -14.95
C LYS A 159 -11.68 -23.59 -15.55
N GLU A 160 -12.15 -22.64 -14.73
CA GLU A 160 -12.37 -21.26 -15.16
C GLU A 160 -11.07 -20.45 -15.15
N PRO A 161 -10.90 -19.47 -16.07
CA PRO A 161 -9.80 -18.55 -16.03
C PRO A 161 -9.73 -17.78 -14.70
N HIS A 162 -8.53 -17.44 -14.25
CA HIS A 162 -8.33 -16.60 -13.08
C HIS A 162 -8.77 -15.15 -13.33
N ASN A 163 -8.76 -14.70 -14.60
CA ASN A 163 -9.17 -13.37 -15.02
C ASN A 163 -8.45 -12.23 -14.31
N ILE A 164 -7.14 -12.36 -14.13
CA ILE A 164 -6.32 -11.31 -13.54
C ILE A 164 -6.36 -10.08 -14.45
N LYS A 165 -6.83 -8.96 -13.92
CA LYS A 165 -7.00 -7.73 -14.70
C LYS A 165 -5.79 -6.81 -14.64
N MET A 166 -5.09 -6.78 -13.52
CA MET A 166 -4.00 -5.85 -13.29
C MET A 166 -2.66 -6.56 -13.15
N TRP A 167 -1.66 -6.04 -13.90
CA TRP A 167 -0.32 -6.62 -13.99
C TRP A 167 0.74 -5.55 -13.84
N CYS A 168 1.73 -5.80 -12.98
CA CYS A 168 2.92 -4.95 -12.85
C CYS A 168 4.04 -5.52 -13.73
N LEU A 169 4.63 -4.67 -14.57
CA LEU A 169 5.70 -5.03 -15.51
C LEU A 169 7.06 -4.95 -14.82
N GLY A 170 7.34 -5.87 -13.92
CA GLY A 170 8.55 -5.90 -13.09
C GLY A 170 8.39 -5.21 -11.75
N ASN A 171 9.51 -4.95 -11.08
CA ASN A 171 9.63 -4.25 -9.81
C ASN A 171 10.95 -3.51 -9.69
N GLU A 172 10.94 -2.22 -9.33
CA GLU A 172 12.13 -1.40 -9.00
C GLU A 172 13.31 -1.57 -9.96
N MET A 173 13.02 -1.59 -11.26
CA MET A 173 14.04 -1.93 -12.27
C MET A 173 15.16 -0.89 -12.41
N ASP A 174 15.02 0.27 -11.75
CA ASP A 174 16.02 1.34 -11.61
C ASP A 174 17.03 1.08 -10.48
N GLY A 175 16.73 0.14 -9.55
CA GLY A 175 17.56 -0.13 -8.37
C GLY A 175 18.68 -1.12 -8.62
N GLU A 176 19.93 -0.76 -8.26
CA GLU A 176 21.10 -1.63 -8.39
C GLU A 176 20.99 -2.92 -7.54
N TRP A 177 20.14 -2.92 -6.52
CA TRP A 177 19.84 -4.11 -5.68
C TRP A 177 18.96 -5.14 -6.38
N GLN A 178 18.28 -4.73 -7.44
CA GLN A 178 17.32 -5.56 -8.16
C GLN A 178 18.05 -6.54 -9.10
N VAL A 179 17.71 -7.83 -9.01
CA VAL A 179 18.26 -8.83 -9.92
C VAL A 179 17.86 -8.49 -11.36
N GLY A 180 18.87 -8.26 -12.20
CA GLY A 180 18.65 -7.87 -13.60
C GLY A 180 18.14 -6.45 -13.77
N HIS A 181 18.52 -5.51 -12.87
CA HIS A 181 18.23 -4.08 -13.03
C HIS A 181 18.68 -3.58 -14.40
N LYS A 182 18.12 -2.48 -14.85
CA LYS A 182 18.31 -1.98 -16.22
C LYS A 182 18.44 -0.46 -16.24
N THR A 183 18.99 0.06 -17.30
CA THR A 183 18.81 1.48 -17.63
C THR A 183 17.35 1.76 -18.01
N ALA A 184 16.92 3.01 -17.91
CA ALA A 184 15.55 3.42 -18.24
C ALA A 184 15.17 3.03 -19.68
N TYR A 185 16.12 3.15 -20.62
CA TYR A 185 15.93 2.75 -22.03
C TYR A 185 15.72 1.22 -22.18
N GLU A 186 16.62 0.42 -21.61
CA GLU A 186 16.54 -1.05 -21.68
C GLU A 186 15.25 -1.56 -21.07
N TYR A 187 14.91 -1.04 -19.88
CA TYR A 187 13.66 -1.39 -19.21
C TYR A 187 12.45 -0.95 -20.00
N GLY A 188 12.38 0.30 -20.42
CA GLY A 188 11.25 0.85 -21.17
C GLY A 188 10.99 0.11 -22.47
N ARG A 189 12.06 -0.28 -23.19
CA ARG A 189 11.96 -1.12 -24.39
C ARG A 189 11.37 -2.50 -24.09
N LEU A 190 11.88 -3.18 -23.06
CA LEU A 190 11.39 -4.50 -22.65
C LEU A 190 9.93 -4.42 -22.17
N ALA A 191 9.60 -3.45 -21.32
CA ALA A 191 8.25 -3.26 -20.79
C ALA A 191 7.23 -2.98 -21.90
N ASN A 192 7.58 -2.12 -22.87
CA ASN A 192 6.69 -1.81 -23.99
C ASN A 192 6.37 -3.04 -24.85
N GLU A 193 7.36 -3.84 -25.23
CA GLU A 193 7.14 -5.03 -26.04
C GLU A 193 6.39 -6.12 -25.24
N THR A 194 6.66 -6.22 -23.93
CA THR A 194 5.90 -7.11 -23.04
C THR A 194 4.43 -6.68 -22.93
N ALA A 195 4.19 -5.39 -22.73
CA ALA A 195 2.83 -4.84 -22.67
C ALA A 195 2.03 -5.12 -23.95
N LYS A 196 2.63 -4.90 -25.12
CA LYS A 196 2.01 -5.21 -26.42
C LYS A 196 1.67 -6.70 -26.54
N ALA A 197 2.60 -7.59 -26.19
CA ALA A 197 2.38 -9.02 -26.25
C ALA A 197 1.23 -9.46 -25.33
N MET A 198 1.17 -8.95 -24.09
CA MET A 198 0.09 -9.27 -23.16
C MET A 198 -1.27 -8.75 -23.65
N ARG A 199 -1.34 -7.54 -24.25
CA ARG A 199 -2.58 -6.97 -24.79
C ARG A 199 -3.09 -7.68 -26.04
N LEU A 200 -2.25 -8.43 -26.75
CA LEU A 200 -2.72 -9.30 -27.83
C LEU A 200 -3.56 -10.47 -27.29
N PHE A 201 -3.33 -10.90 -26.06
CA PHE A 201 -4.17 -11.89 -25.39
C PHE A 201 -5.45 -11.28 -24.80
N ASP A 202 -5.34 -10.20 -24.05
CA ASP A 202 -6.47 -9.55 -23.42
C ASP A 202 -6.29 -8.03 -23.48
N LYS A 203 -7.14 -7.38 -24.27
CA LYS A 203 -7.11 -5.92 -24.47
C LYS A 203 -7.58 -5.14 -23.24
N ASN A 204 -8.27 -5.82 -22.31
CA ASN A 204 -8.92 -5.20 -21.16
C ASN A 204 -8.08 -5.27 -19.88
N ILE A 205 -6.84 -5.78 -19.95
CA ILE A 205 -5.94 -5.75 -18.81
C ILE A 205 -5.42 -4.34 -18.55
N GLU A 206 -5.10 -4.09 -17.29
CA GLU A 206 -4.47 -2.86 -16.82
C GLU A 206 -3.00 -3.13 -16.53
N LEU A 207 -2.11 -2.27 -16.99
CA LEU A 207 -0.67 -2.46 -16.93
C LEU A 207 0.01 -1.32 -16.18
N VAL A 208 0.83 -1.70 -15.19
CA VAL A 208 1.66 -0.79 -14.41
C VAL A 208 3.12 -0.94 -14.86
N VAL A 209 3.75 0.16 -15.31
CA VAL A 209 5.19 0.21 -15.61
C VAL A 209 5.96 0.74 -14.42
N CYS A 210 7.18 0.26 -14.16
CA CYS A 210 7.99 0.75 -13.05
C CYS A 210 8.41 2.20 -13.27
N GLY A 211 8.06 3.07 -12.34
CA GLY A 211 8.73 4.34 -12.11
C GLY A 211 9.92 4.15 -11.16
N SER A 212 10.45 5.25 -10.63
CA SER A 212 11.56 5.21 -9.67
C SER A 212 11.14 4.56 -8.35
N SER A 213 12.06 3.78 -7.79
CA SER A 213 11.90 3.14 -6.48
C SER A 213 11.93 4.14 -5.30
N SER A 214 12.33 5.38 -5.55
CA SER A 214 12.30 6.49 -4.60
C SER A 214 12.53 7.82 -5.32
N ASP A 215 11.99 8.91 -4.76
CA ASP A 215 12.30 10.30 -5.15
C ASP A 215 13.76 10.71 -4.91
N THR A 216 14.52 9.88 -4.18
CA THR A 216 15.95 10.10 -3.90
C THR A 216 16.88 9.36 -4.86
N MET A 217 16.34 8.60 -5.82
CA MET A 217 17.15 7.94 -6.85
C MET A 217 17.86 8.96 -7.73
N LYS A 218 19.12 8.69 -8.07
CA LYS A 218 19.90 9.57 -8.95
C LYS A 218 19.30 9.73 -10.34
N THR A 219 18.50 8.77 -10.75
CA THR A 219 17.81 8.72 -12.05
C THR A 219 16.47 9.44 -12.05
N PHE A 220 15.92 9.80 -10.88
CA PHE A 220 14.67 10.56 -10.77
C PHE A 220 14.87 12.04 -11.13
N PRO A 221 13.95 12.70 -11.88
CA PRO A 221 12.76 12.14 -12.57
C PRO A 221 13.01 11.73 -14.04
N GLU A 222 14.28 11.64 -14.45
CA GLU A 222 14.64 11.28 -15.83
C GLU A 222 14.23 9.84 -16.18
N TRP A 223 14.22 8.94 -15.19
CA TRP A 223 13.71 7.58 -15.34
C TRP A 223 12.25 7.56 -15.82
N GLU A 224 11.37 8.31 -15.14
CA GLU A 224 9.96 8.44 -15.51
C GLU A 224 9.79 8.98 -16.92
N ARG A 225 10.57 10.02 -17.26
CA ARG A 225 10.53 10.65 -18.58
C ARG A 225 10.85 9.65 -19.69
N GLU A 226 11.94 8.93 -19.55
CA GLU A 226 12.41 8.00 -20.58
C GLU A 226 11.52 6.76 -20.69
N VAL A 227 11.16 6.15 -19.56
CA VAL A 227 10.27 4.98 -19.53
C VAL A 227 8.91 5.32 -20.12
N LEU A 228 8.29 6.44 -19.70
CA LEU A 228 7.00 6.86 -20.27
C LEU A 228 7.09 7.24 -21.74
N ASP A 229 8.19 7.83 -22.20
CA ASP A 229 8.36 8.13 -23.63
C ASP A 229 8.32 6.85 -24.49
N LEU A 230 8.77 5.72 -23.96
CA LEU A 230 8.75 4.43 -24.63
C LEU A 230 7.43 3.67 -24.47
N THR A 231 6.72 3.83 -23.34
CA THR A 231 5.63 2.93 -22.94
C THR A 231 4.25 3.59 -22.89
N TYR A 232 4.13 4.90 -23.01
CA TYR A 232 2.93 5.70 -22.72
C TYR A 232 1.63 5.13 -23.34
N ASP A 233 1.71 4.69 -24.60
CA ASP A 233 0.54 4.20 -25.33
C ASP A 233 0.16 2.76 -24.91
N SER A 234 1.07 2.04 -24.26
CA SER A 234 0.93 0.62 -23.93
C SER A 234 0.55 0.35 -22.47
N VAL A 235 0.71 1.32 -21.56
CA VAL A 235 0.50 1.15 -20.11
C VAL A 235 -0.56 2.09 -19.57
N ASP A 236 -1.14 1.78 -18.41
CA ASP A 236 -2.22 2.57 -17.81
C ASP A 236 -1.74 3.32 -16.57
N TYR A 237 -0.70 2.81 -15.91
CA TYR A 237 -0.13 3.38 -14.71
C TYR A 237 1.40 3.38 -14.78
N ILE A 238 2.00 4.34 -14.06
CA ILE A 238 3.41 4.29 -13.67
C ILE A 238 3.48 4.10 -12.16
N SER A 239 4.36 3.19 -11.70
CA SER A 239 4.53 2.98 -10.27
C SER A 239 5.44 4.04 -9.65
N MET A 240 5.32 4.21 -8.36
CA MET A 240 6.26 4.91 -7.50
C MET A 240 6.25 4.26 -6.13
N HIS A 241 7.39 4.26 -5.43
CA HIS A 241 7.51 3.71 -4.09
C HIS A 241 7.95 4.78 -3.10
N LYS A 242 7.50 4.68 -1.85
CA LYS A 242 7.93 5.58 -0.80
C LYS A 242 7.97 4.88 0.55
N TYR A 243 9.17 4.80 1.09
CA TYR A 243 9.41 4.37 2.46
C TYR A 243 9.86 5.55 3.32
N TRP A 244 9.32 5.61 4.54
CA TRP A 244 9.73 6.62 5.50
C TRP A 244 10.65 5.99 6.53
N SER A 245 11.89 6.43 6.53
CA SER A 245 12.83 6.07 7.58
C SER A 245 13.00 7.27 8.50
N ASN A 246 13.00 7.02 9.77
CA ASN A 246 13.58 7.96 10.69
C ASN A 246 15.09 7.63 10.77
N SER A 247 15.87 8.12 9.82
CA SER A 247 17.27 7.74 9.62
C SER A 247 18.17 8.03 10.82
N ASP A 248 17.68 8.82 11.73
CA ASP A 248 18.39 9.18 12.94
C ASP A 248 17.90 8.44 14.18
N ILE A 249 16.84 7.63 14.05
CA ILE A 249 16.48 6.60 15.03
C ILE A 249 17.19 5.30 14.64
N ARG A 250 18.50 5.33 14.60
CA ARG A 250 19.32 4.14 14.37
C ARG A 250 19.77 3.46 15.65
N SER A 251 19.11 3.66 16.78
CA SER A 251 19.40 2.90 17.96
C SER A 251 18.49 1.67 18.01
N ASP A 252 19.05 0.51 18.37
CA ASP A 252 18.29 -0.68 18.73
C ASP A 252 17.35 -0.43 19.94
N ASP A 253 17.38 0.76 20.50
CA ASP A 253 16.76 1.15 21.76
C ASP A 253 15.34 1.73 21.62
N ARG A 254 14.73 1.69 20.45
CA ARG A 254 13.36 2.20 20.23
C ARG A 254 13.09 3.63 20.75
N GLU A 255 14.12 4.33 21.17
CA GLU A 255 14.03 5.75 21.47
C GLU A 255 14.08 6.50 20.15
N ILE A 256 13.07 7.29 19.88
CA ILE A 256 13.10 8.26 18.79
C ILE A 256 14.27 9.19 19.09
N GLY A 257 15.32 9.05 18.29
CA GLY A 257 16.51 9.85 18.42
C GLY A 257 16.19 11.33 18.19
N LYS A 258 17.18 12.15 18.15
CA LYS A 258 17.15 13.63 18.14
C LYS A 258 16.28 14.31 17.08
N HIS A 259 15.66 13.59 16.15
CA HIS A 259 14.67 14.16 15.24
C HIS A 259 13.33 14.22 15.93
N SER A 260 12.82 15.42 16.00
CA SER A 260 11.56 15.74 16.64
C SER A 260 10.42 14.95 15.99
N THR A 261 9.44 14.56 16.78
CA THR A 261 8.12 14.08 16.35
C THR A 261 7.57 14.93 15.21
N THR A 262 7.83 16.24 15.26
CA THR A 262 7.47 17.25 14.25
C THR A 262 8.08 16.93 12.88
N ASN A 263 9.38 16.59 12.79
CA ASN A 263 10.03 16.21 11.54
C ASN A 263 9.43 14.92 10.98
N TYR A 264 9.24 13.92 11.83
CA TYR A 264 8.67 12.64 11.40
C TYR A 264 7.25 12.81 10.84
N LEU A 265 6.37 13.52 11.54
CA LEU A 265 4.99 13.74 11.12
C LEU A 265 4.85 14.71 9.94
N SER A 266 5.88 15.51 9.61
CA SER A 266 5.91 16.36 8.41
C SER A 266 6.39 15.64 7.16
N SER A 267 6.94 14.42 7.29
CA SER A 267 7.54 13.68 6.17
C SER A 267 6.54 13.30 5.05
N SER A 268 5.23 13.27 5.34
CA SER A 268 4.18 13.12 4.32
C SER A 268 4.10 14.29 3.33
N ILE A 269 4.63 15.47 3.67
CA ILE A 269 4.69 16.62 2.75
C ILE A 269 5.62 16.31 1.56
N GLY A 270 6.72 15.57 1.79
CA GLY A 270 7.59 15.10 0.72
C GLY A 270 6.87 14.19 -0.28
N LEU A 271 5.89 13.41 0.18
CA LEU A 271 5.08 12.58 -0.71
C LEU A 271 4.22 13.42 -1.66
N GLN A 272 3.61 14.50 -1.18
CA GLN A 272 2.84 15.40 -2.03
C GLN A 272 3.71 15.98 -3.16
N LYS A 273 4.94 16.37 -2.83
CA LYS A 273 5.89 16.86 -3.83
C LYS A 273 6.22 15.78 -4.85
N TYR A 274 6.54 14.58 -4.40
CA TYR A 274 6.87 13.45 -5.26
C TYR A 274 5.73 13.11 -6.24
N ILE A 275 4.48 13.04 -5.76
CA ILE A 275 3.29 12.86 -6.60
C ILE A 275 3.21 13.97 -7.67
N THR A 276 3.41 15.24 -7.29
CA THR A 276 3.36 16.38 -8.20
C THR A 276 4.44 16.31 -9.28
N ASP A 277 5.66 15.91 -8.92
CA ASP A 277 6.79 15.78 -9.85
C ASP A 277 6.53 14.67 -10.88
N VAL A 278 6.00 13.49 -10.44
CA VAL A 278 5.63 12.39 -11.34
C VAL A 278 4.45 12.79 -12.23
N GLU A 279 3.41 13.43 -11.69
CA GLU A 279 2.28 13.92 -12.48
C GLU A 279 2.70 14.93 -13.54
N SER A 280 3.62 15.83 -13.21
CA SER A 280 4.18 16.79 -14.16
C SER A 280 4.91 16.08 -15.30
N THR A 281 5.65 15.02 -15.01
CA THR A 281 6.33 14.20 -16.01
C THR A 281 5.36 13.45 -16.91
N ILE A 282 4.29 12.87 -16.34
CA ILE A 282 3.19 12.24 -17.09
C ILE A 282 2.57 13.24 -18.08
N ASN A 283 2.24 14.44 -17.60
CA ASN A 283 1.62 15.51 -18.39
C ASN A 283 2.55 16.03 -19.50
N PHE A 284 3.85 16.13 -19.22
CA PHE A 284 4.86 16.48 -20.23
C PHE A 284 4.89 15.46 -21.36
N ILE A 285 4.98 14.16 -21.04
CA ILE A 285 5.00 13.10 -22.05
C ILE A 285 3.68 13.01 -22.82
N LYS A 286 2.55 13.12 -22.13
CA LYS A 286 1.23 13.20 -22.77
C LYS A 286 1.18 14.29 -23.83
N SER A 287 1.66 15.48 -23.50
CA SER A 287 1.70 16.64 -24.40
C SER A 287 2.66 16.41 -25.55
N LYS A 288 3.88 15.90 -25.29
CA LYS A 288 4.88 15.56 -26.32
C LYS A 288 4.33 14.57 -27.35
N LYS A 289 3.61 13.54 -26.90
CA LYS A 289 3.02 12.50 -27.75
C LYS A 289 1.67 12.93 -28.37
N ARG A 290 1.09 14.05 -27.93
CA ARG A 290 -0.26 14.47 -28.29
C ARG A 290 -1.29 13.36 -28.02
N SER A 291 -1.07 12.59 -26.96
CA SER A 291 -1.91 11.46 -26.60
C SER A 291 -3.22 11.92 -25.95
N LYS A 292 -4.32 11.22 -26.25
CA LYS A 292 -5.60 11.37 -25.54
C LYS A 292 -5.72 10.45 -24.33
N LYS A 293 -4.79 9.50 -24.20
CA LYS A 293 -4.77 8.56 -23.09
C LYS A 293 -4.28 9.26 -21.81
N ASP A 294 -4.84 8.89 -20.70
CA ASP A 294 -4.36 9.27 -19.38
C ASP A 294 -3.62 8.12 -18.73
N VAL A 295 -2.36 8.33 -18.36
CA VAL A 295 -1.59 7.45 -17.48
C VAL A 295 -1.77 7.99 -16.06
N LYS A 296 -1.94 7.09 -15.09
CA LYS A 296 -2.17 7.41 -13.69
C LYS A 296 -1.03 6.87 -12.82
N ILE A 297 -1.05 7.20 -11.53
CA ILE A 297 -0.04 6.76 -10.57
C ILE A 297 -0.53 5.52 -9.83
N SER A 298 0.36 4.53 -9.73
CA SER A 298 0.29 3.39 -8.82
C SER A 298 1.39 3.54 -7.77
N LEU A 299 1.04 3.96 -6.56
CA LEU A 299 1.98 3.96 -5.44
C LEU A 299 1.93 2.58 -4.79
N ASP A 300 2.51 1.58 -5.47
CA ASP A 300 2.30 0.16 -5.15
C ASP A 300 3.25 -0.41 -4.11
N GLU A 301 4.07 0.45 -3.47
CA GLU A 301 4.74 0.18 -2.20
C GLU A 301 4.86 1.45 -1.36
N TYR A 302 4.36 1.41 -0.11
CA TYR A 302 4.57 2.48 0.86
C TYR A 302 4.47 1.96 2.28
N GLN A 303 5.37 2.41 3.18
CA GLN A 303 5.27 2.16 4.62
C GLN A 303 6.38 2.89 5.40
N PRO A 304 6.21 3.20 6.70
CA PRO A 304 7.33 3.43 7.59
C PRO A 304 8.24 2.19 7.63
N TRP A 305 9.55 2.40 7.52
CA TRP A 305 10.52 1.31 7.59
C TRP A 305 11.85 1.78 8.18
N TYR A 306 12.11 1.44 9.44
CA TYR A 306 13.31 1.86 10.14
C TYR A 306 13.78 0.92 11.27
N HIS A 307 12.87 0.25 12.00
CA HIS A 307 13.27 -0.57 13.15
C HIS A 307 14.10 -1.80 12.77
N SER A 308 13.77 -2.46 11.68
CA SER A 308 14.34 -3.74 11.27
C SER A 308 15.49 -3.66 10.28
N VAL A 309 15.86 -2.46 9.80
CA VAL A 309 16.87 -2.26 8.74
C VAL A 309 18.22 -2.90 9.10
N ASN A 310 18.68 -2.72 10.34
CA ASN A 310 19.95 -3.29 10.80
C ASN A 310 19.91 -4.82 10.82
N LYS A 311 18.80 -5.42 11.27
CA LYS A 311 18.61 -6.88 11.29
C LYS A 311 18.59 -7.45 9.87
N MET A 312 17.91 -6.77 8.95
CA MET A 312 17.91 -7.12 7.53
C MET A 312 19.32 -7.09 6.93
N ASN A 313 20.04 -5.98 7.10
CA ASN A 313 21.40 -5.83 6.58
C ASN A 313 22.35 -6.88 7.14
N LYS A 314 22.24 -7.21 8.44
CA LYS A 314 23.02 -8.28 9.06
C LYS A 314 22.72 -9.64 8.42
N HIS A 315 21.45 -9.96 8.16
CA HIS A 315 21.06 -11.20 7.49
C HIS A 315 21.62 -11.25 6.05
N LEU A 316 21.36 -10.23 5.26
CA LEU A 316 21.76 -10.19 3.84
C LEU A 316 23.29 -10.20 3.64
N ASN A 317 24.06 -9.63 4.58
CA ASN A 317 25.51 -9.60 4.51
C ASN A 317 26.19 -10.78 5.23
N SER A 318 25.42 -11.68 5.85
CA SER A 318 25.99 -12.84 6.55
C SER A 318 26.38 -13.95 5.56
N ASP A 319 27.39 -14.73 5.94
CA ASP A 319 27.85 -15.90 5.19
C ASP A 319 27.03 -17.16 5.63
N ILE A 320 25.72 -17.16 5.33
CA ILE A 320 24.81 -18.24 5.71
C ILE A 320 25.01 -19.40 4.71
N LYS A 321 25.47 -20.56 5.18
CA LYS A 321 25.63 -21.77 4.34
C LYS A 321 24.30 -22.41 4.00
N GLU A 322 23.35 -22.43 4.92
CA GLU A 322 21.99 -22.96 4.71
C GLU A 322 20.99 -21.80 4.81
N TRP A 323 20.41 -21.45 3.68
CA TRP A 323 19.39 -20.41 3.65
C TRP A 323 18.12 -20.90 4.33
N PRO A 324 17.55 -20.11 5.26
CA PRO A 324 16.34 -20.50 5.98
C PRO A 324 15.09 -20.37 5.11
N LYS A 325 14.03 -21.09 5.44
CA LYS A 325 12.67 -20.79 5.02
C LYS A 325 12.04 -19.85 6.05
N ALA A 326 11.28 -18.84 5.61
CA ALA A 326 10.51 -17.96 6.48
C ALA A 326 11.33 -17.32 7.64
N TYR A 327 12.49 -16.75 7.33
CA TYR A 327 13.30 -16.07 8.33
C TYR A 327 12.62 -14.77 8.77
N PRO A 328 12.48 -14.48 10.09
CA PRO A 328 11.83 -13.27 10.58
C PRO A 328 12.68 -12.02 10.32
N ILE A 329 12.52 -11.43 9.15
CA ILE A 329 13.21 -10.23 8.65
C ILE A 329 12.18 -9.13 8.41
N LEU A 330 12.56 -7.87 8.61
CA LEU A 330 11.69 -6.70 8.40
C LEU A 330 10.41 -6.70 9.27
N GLU A 331 10.44 -7.32 10.44
CA GLU A 331 9.32 -7.34 11.37
C GLU A 331 9.37 -6.13 12.29
N ASP A 332 8.87 -5.00 11.79
CA ASP A 332 8.75 -3.75 12.53
C ASP A 332 7.54 -3.78 13.48
N GLU A 333 7.67 -3.14 14.63
CA GLU A 333 6.58 -2.88 15.56
C GLU A 333 6.20 -1.40 15.49
N TYR A 334 4.97 -1.09 15.10
CA TYR A 334 4.52 0.26 14.89
C TYR A 334 3.84 0.87 16.10
N ASN A 335 4.28 2.08 16.46
CA ASN A 335 3.76 2.86 17.57
C ASN A 335 2.67 3.87 17.13
N LEU A 336 2.27 4.77 18.04
CA LEU A 336 1.26 5.79 17.73
C LEU A 336 1.73 6.77 16.65
N LEU A 337 3.02 7.15 16.62
CA LEU A 337 3.51 8.10 15.62
C LEU A 337 3.46 7.51 14.21
N ASP A 338 3.76 6.21 14.06
CA ASP A 338 3.63 5.50 12.79
C ASP A 338 2.17 5.48 12.32
N CYS A 339 1.23 5.25 13.24
CA CYS A 339 -0.20 5.35 12.96
C CYS A 339 -0.58 6.74 12.43
N LEU A 340 -0.11 7.81 13.07
CA LEU A 340 -0.40 9.18 12.66
C LEU A 340 0.22 9.50 11.30
N LEU A 341 1.47 9.08 11.06
CA LEU A 341 2.12 9.27 9.77
C LEU A 341 1.36 8.55 8.64
N VAL A 342 1.02 7.26 8.83
CA VAL A 342 0.23 6.50 7.84
C VAL A 342 -1.13 7.16 7.60
N GLY A 343 -1.75 7.73 8.64
CA GLY A 343 -2.97 8.53 8.49
C GLY A 343 -2.79 9.73 7.57
N THR A 344 -1.70 10.49 7.71
CA THR A 344 -1.41 11.64 6.83
C THR A 344 -1.06 11.21 5.41
N VAL A 345 -0.40 10.07 5.25
CA VAL A 345 -0.09 9.47 3.94
C VAL A 345 -1.38 9.09 3.20
N ILE A 346 -2.31 8.43 3.88
CA ILE A 346 -3.62 8.07 3.30
C ILE A 346 -4.42 9.33 2.94
N ASN A 347 -4.40 10.37 3.78
CA ASN A 347 -5.00 11.66 3.44
C ASN A 347 -4.40 12.25 2.16
N THR A 348 -3.08 12.11 1.97
CA THR A 348 -2.41 12.56 0.75
C THR A 348 -2.94 11.82 -0.48
N PHE A 349 -3.18 10.51 -0.39
CA PHE A 349 -3.80 9.75 -1.50
C PHE A 349 -5.21 10.21 -1.81
N ILE A 350 -6.05 10.40 -0.79
CA ILE A 350 -7.43 10.89 -0.94
C ILE A 350 -7.43 12.27 -1.59
N ASN A 351 -6.56 13.17 -1.13
CA ASN A 351 -6.44 14.53 -1.65
C ASN A 351 -5.82 14.59 -3.07
N ASN A 352 -5.18 13.50 -3.54
CA ASN A 352 -4.62 13.36 -4.89
C ASN A 352 -5.34 12.27 -5.72
N SER A 353 -6.56 11.92 -5.38
CA SER A 353 -7.34 10.86 -6.02
C SER A 353 -7.58 11.07 -7.53
N HIS A 354 -7.38 12.27 -8.06
CA HIS A 354 -7.44 12.56 -9.50
C HIS A 354 -6.31 11.87 -10.27
N ILE A 355 -5.16 11.66 -9.64
CA ILE A 355 -3.98 11.08 -10.28
C ILE A 355 -3.54 9.76 -9.63
N VAL A 356 -3.60 9.62 -8.30
CA VAL A 356 -3.30 8.38 -7.58
C VAL A 356 -4.52 7.46 -7.61
N LYS A 357 -4.40 6.30 -8.26
CA LYS A 357 -5.51 5.33 -8.41
C LYS A 357 -5.25 4.02 -7.69
N ILE A 358 -4.00 3.73 -7.37
CA ILE A 358 -3.59 2.53 -6.64
C ILE A 358 -2.61 2.96 -5.57
N ALA A 359 -2.76 2.39 -4.37
CA ALA A 359 -1.71 2.44 -3.35
C ALA A 359 -1.73 1.14 -2.54
N CYS A 360 -0.56 0.50 -2.42
CA CYS A 360 -0.43 -0.77 -1.73
C CYS A 360 0.47 -0.62 -0.51
N MET A 361 -0.11 -0.78 0.68
CA MET A 361 0.67 -0.82 1.91
C MET A 361 1.62 -2.02 1.89
N ALA A 362 2.89 -1.81 2.06
CA ALA A 362 3.94 -2.82 2.05
C ALA A 362 4.42 -3.12 3.48
N GLN A 363 4.02 -4.26 4.05
CA GLN A 363 3.19 -5.29 3.47
C GLN A 363 1.95 -5.55 4.34
N LEU A 364 1.22 -6.61 4.01
CA LEU A 364 -0.02 -6.93 4.72
C LEU A 364 0.22 -7.65 6.05
N VAL A 365 1.15 -8.64 6.05
CA VAL A 365 1.39 -9.52 7.20
C VAL A 365 2.89 -9.62 7.52
N ASN A 366 3.25 -9.52 8.78
CA ASN A 366 4.56 -9.66 9.42
C ASN A 366 5.65 -8.68 8.94
N VAL A 367 5.87 -8.59 7.65
CA VAL A 367 6.94 -7.78 7.08
C VAL A 367 6.50 -6.32 6.97
N ILE A 368 7.07 -5.42 7.78
CA ILE A 368 6.70 -3.99 7.87
C ILE A 368 5.17 -3.76 7.70
N SER A 369 4.37 -4.49 8.45
CA SER A 369 3.00 -4.82 8.10
C SER A 369 1.93 -4.18 8.98
N ALA A 370 0.69 -4.24 8.48
CA ALA A 370 -0.51 -3.90 9.25
C ALA A 370 -0.94 -5.02 10.25
N ILE A 371 -0.60 -6.28 9.97
CA ILE A 371 -0.99 -7.46 10.75
C ILE A 371 0.27 -8.24 11.13
N SER A 372 0.40 -8.59 12.38
CA SER A 372 1.48 -9.45 12.87
C SER A 372 0.96 -10.81 13.31
N THR A 373 1.80 -11.83 13.20
CA THR A 373 1.50 -13.21 13.64
C THR A 373 2.65 -13.82 14.43
N VAL A 374 2.33 -14.79 15.25
CA VAL A 374 3.30 -15.72 15.83
C VAL A 374 3.09 -17.10 15.22
N LYS A 375 4.17 -17.80 14.92
CA LYS A 375 4.12 -19.19 14.46
C LYS A 375 3.36 -20.05 15.48
N ASN A 376 2.37 -20.80 15.02
CA ASN A 376 1.47 -21.60 15.85
C ASN A 376 0.77 -20.78 16.97
N GLY A 377 0.62 -19.48 16.80
CA GLY A 377 0.06 -18.57 17.80
C GLY A 377 -0.93 -17.57 17.20
N ILE A 378 -1.24 -16.52 17.95
CA ILE A 378 -2.24 -15.52 17.55
C ILE A 378 -1.76 -14.60 16.42
N SER A 379 -2.72 -13.93 15.78
CA SER A 379 -2.51 -12.72 14.97
C SER A 379 -3.06 -11.48 15.67
N TRP A 380 -2.48 -10.31 15.40
CA TRP A 380 -2.96 -9.04 15.94
C TRP A 380 -2.77 -7.89 14.95
N LYS A 381 -3.52 -6.82 15.19
CA LYS A 381 -3.47 -5.57 14.42
C LYS A 381 -2.35 -4.67 14.96
N GLN A 382 -1.48 -4.20 14.09
CA GLN A 382 -0.55 -3.13 14.41
C GLN A 382 -1.25 -1.76 14.39
N SER A 383 -0.63 -0.73 14.92
CA SER A 383 -1.24 0.61 15.00
C SER A 383 -1.58 1.19 13.62
N VAL A 384 -0.77 0.92 12.60
CA VAL A 384 -0.93 1.37 11.21
C VAL A 384 -2.11 0.70 10.48
N TYR A 385 -2.66 -0.38 11.04
CA TYR A 385 -3.86 -1.04 10.52
C TYR A 385 -5.08 -0.09 10.53
N TYR A 386 -5.23 0.72 11.58
CA TYR A 386 -6.46 1.47 11.81
C TYR A 386 -6.72 2.64 10.85
N PRO A 387 -5.73 3.47 10.45
CA PRO A 387 -5.94 4.46 9.40
C PRO A 387 -6.38 3.81 8.07
N LEU A 388 -5.76 2.69 7.70
CA LEU A 388 -6.17 1.93 6.51
C LEU A 388 -7.59 1.37 6.65
N TYR A 389 -7.93 0.82 7.83
CA TYR A 389 -9.26 0.29 8.13
C TYR A 389 -10.36 1.35 7.92
N PHE A 390 -10.24 2.51 8.56
CA PHE A 390 -11.24 3.57 8.41
C PHE A 390 -11.34 4.07 6.96
N ALA A 391 -10.22 4.29 6.31
CA ALA A 391 -10.21 4.79 4.95
C ALA A 391 -10.76 3.76 3.95
N SER A 392 -10.41 2.48 4.09
CA SER A 392 -10.92 1.43 3.20
C SER A 392 -12.43 1.21 3.33
N LEU A 393 -13.00 1.39 4.52
CA LEU A 393 -14.43 1.23 4.74
C LEU A 393 -15.22 2.48 4.39
N TYR A 394 -14.74 3.65 4.78
CA TYR A 394 -15.51 4.90 4.77
C TYR A 394 -14.95 5.97 3.85
N GLY A 395 -13.81 5.72 3.21
CA GLY A 395 -13.20 6.60 2.22
C GLY A 395 -13.56 6.28 0.78
N ARG A 396 -14.71 5.63 0.53
CA ARG A 396 -15.19 5.29 -0.81
C ARG A 396 -16.24 6.29 -1.26
N GLY A 397 -16.02 6.93 -2.41
CA GLY A 397 -16.88 7.99 -2.94
C GLY A 397 -16.06 9.04 -3.65
N GLU A 398 -16.45 10.28 -3.55
CA GLU A 398 -15.73 11.42 -4.14
C GLU A 398 -14.95 12.16 -3.06
N SER A 399 -13.66 12.38 -3.30
CA SER A 399 -12.85 13.23 -2.42
C SER A 399 -13.21 14.70 -2.62
N LEU A 400 -13.27 15.42 -1.51
CA LEU A 400 -13.61 16.85 -1.50
C LEU A 400 -12.39 17.69 -1.13
N GLN A 401 -12.24 18.83 -1.81
CA GLN A 401 -11.19 19.78 -1.49
C GLN A 401 -11.50 20.50 -0.17
N LEU A 402 -10.59 20.36 0.79
CA LEU A 402 -10.65 21.07 2.05
C LEU A 402 -9.76 22.32 2.02
N LYS A 403 -10.27 23.45 2.56
CA LYS A 403 -9.43 24.57 2.95
C LYS A 403 -9.25 24.55 4.47
N ILE A 404 -8.02 24.34 4.91
CA ILE A 404 -7.69 24.22 6.35
C ILE A 404 -6.92 25.47 6.76
N ASN A 405 -7.56 26.32 7.57
CA ASN A 405 -6.91 27.48 8.19
C ASN A 405 -6.33 27.03 9.54
N SER A 406 -5.13 26.45 9.49
CA SER A 406 -4.40 25.92 10.65
C SER A 406 -3.21 26.81 10.97
N PRO A 407 -2.86 27.01 12.24
CA PRO A 407 -1.50 27.40 12.61
C PRO A 407 -0.50 26.42 12.00
N LYS A 408 0.70 26.89 11.76
CA LYS A 408 1.75 26.14 11.08
C LYS A 408 3.00 26.06 11.94
N TYR A 409 3.85 25.09 11.61
CA TYR A 409 5.19 24.96 12.17
C TYR A 409 6.18 24.71 11.04
N SER A 410 7.46 24.93 11.31
CA SER A 410 8.56 24.56 10.42
C SER A 410 9.26 23.31 10.95
N SER A 411 9.70 22.47 10.04
CA SER A 411 10.52 21.29 10.28
C SER A 411 11.74 21.30 9.35
N ASP A 412 12.67 20.36 9.54
CA ASP A 412 13.82 20.21 8.63
C ASP A 412 13.40 19.73 7.23
N ILE A 413 12.17 19.21 7.10
CA ILE A 413 11.62 18.67 5.84
C ILE A 413 10.85 19.72 5.05
N ALA A 414 10.09 20.57 5.74
CA ALA A 414 9.26 21.57 5.11
C ALA A 414 8.98 22.74 6.05
N ASP A 415 8.93 23.95 5.49
CA ASP A 415 8.33 25.11 6.11
C ASP A 415 6.80 25.06 5.96
N ASP A 416 6.10 25.81 6.77
CA ASP A 416 4.64 25.98 6.63
C ASP A 416 3.78 24.71 6.79
N VAL A 417 4.19 23.77 7.62
CA VAL A 417 3.43 22.54 7.89
C VAL A 417 2.22 22.83 8.78
N ASN A 418 1.03 22.52 8.33
CA ASN A 418 -0.18 22.65 9.14
C ASN A 418 -0.15 21.69 10.33
N TYR A 419 -0.56 22.14 11.53
CA TYR A 419 -0.76 21.25 12.67
C TYR A 419 -1.91 20.24 12.43
N ILE A 420 -2.95 20.67 11.71
CA ILE A 420 -4.04 19.77 11.30
C ILE A 420 -3.84 19.32 9.86
N ASP A 421 -3.85 18.00 9.68
CA ASP A 421 -3.94 17.34 8.39
C ASP A 421 -5.29 16.65 8.28
N ALA A 422 -5.95 16.77 7.12
CA ALA A 422 -7.25 16.15 6.95
C ALA A 422 -7.60 15.86 5.48
N SER A 423 -8.49 14.90 5.32
CA SER A 423 -9.22 14.66 4.08
C SER A 423 -10.70 14.42 4.35
N ALA A 424 -11.53 14.62 3.31
CA ALA A 424 -12.96 14.38 3.37
C ALA A 424 -13.45 13.63 2.14
N VAL A 425 -14.38 12.71 2.35
CA VAL A 425 -15.00 11.91 1.29
C VAL A 425 -16.51 11.93 1.43
N ILE A 426 -17.19 12.30 0.33
CA ILE A 426 -18.63 12.20 0.23
C ILE A 426 -19.02 10.93 -0.52
N ASN A 427 -19.91 10.14 0.06
CA ASN A 427 -20.55 9.03 -0.60
C ASN A 427 -22.04 9.37 -0.79
N GLU A 428 -22.41 9.74 -2.01
CA GLU A 428 -23.77 10.18 -2.31
C GLU A 428 -24.76 9.01 -2.32
N GLU A 429 -24.32 7.79 -2.65
CA GLU A 429 -25.16 6.59 -2.64
C GLU A 429 -25.56 6.22 -1.19
N GLU A 430 -24.58 6.19 -0.29
CA GLU A 430 -24.80 5.92 1.13
C GLU A 430 -25.28 7.14 1.90
N LYS A 431 -25.26 8.33 1.29
CA LYS A 431 -25.56 9.62 1.92
C LYS A 431 -24.71 9.85 3.17
N THR A 432 -23.40 9.73 3.03
CA THR A 432 -22.45 9.93 4.11
C THR A 432 -21.35 10.91 3.75
N LEU A 433 -20.80 11.56 4.77
CA LEU A 433 -19.61 12.38 4.70
C LEU A 433 -18.64 11.90 5.77
N SER A 434 -17.45 11.49 5.35
CA SER A 434 -16.37 11.02 6.22
C SER A 434 -15.26 12.04 6.32
N PHE A 435 -14.70 12.22 7.52
CA PHE A 435 -13.47 12.98 7.75
C PHE A 435 -12.42 12.09 8.40
N PHE A 436 -11.17 12.25 7.95
CA PHE A 436 -9.98 11.61 8.50
C PHE A 436 -9.03 12.74 8.91
N ILE A 437 -8.82 12.95 10.20
CA ILE A 437 -8.17 14.15 10.75
C ILE A 437 -7.04 13.76 11.68
N ILE A 438 -5.87 14.37 11.49
CA ILE A 438 -4.70 14.17 12.33
C ILE A 438 -4.31 15.51 12.98
N ASN A 439 -4.15 15.51 14.29
CA ASN A 439 -3.50 16.59 15.02
C ASN A 439 -2.03 16.22 15.24
N ARG A 440 -1.13 16.95 14.58
CA ARG A 440 0.34 16.77 14.69
C ARG A 440 0.97 17.50 15.88
N SER A 441 0.21 18.31 16.62
CA SER A 441 0.74 19.07 17.76
C SER A 441 1.17 18.15 18.89
N GLU A 442 2.37 18.33 19.39
CA GLU A 442 2.90 17.65 20.58
C GLU A 442 2.43 18.29 21.88
N GLU A 443 1.99 19.53 21.84
CA GLU A 443 1.74 20.33 23.03
C GLU A 443 0.26 20.57 23.28
N GLU A 444 -0.53 20.86 22.23
CA GLU A 444 -1.87 21.41 22.39
C GLU A 444 -2.96 20.59 21.73
N SER A 445 -4.12 20.57 22.40
CA SER A 445 -5.38 20.24 21.74
C SER A 445 -5.78 21.33 20.76
N VAL A 446 -6.52 20.97 19.73
CA VAL A 446 -7.02 21.87 18.70
C VAL A 446 -8.53 21.93 18.73
N ASP A 447 -9.10 23.13 18.82
CA ASP A 447 -10.53 23.38 18.63
C ASP A 447 -10.80 23.53 17.11
N LEU A 448 -11.54 22.60 16.56
CA LEU A 448 -11.95 22.55 15.15
C LEU A 448 -13.33 23.20 15.00
N ASP A 449 -13.45 24.11 14.04
CA ASP A 449 -14.69 24.70 13.56
C ASP A 449 -14.90 24.30 12.10
N PHE A 450 -16.01 23.62 11.78
CA PHE A 450 -16.31 23.13 10.45
C PHE A 450 -17.34 24.04 9.77
N ASP A 451 -16.88 24.77 8.76
CA ASP A 451 -17.75 25.50 7.85
C ASP A 451 -18.08 24.62 6.63
N LEU A 452 -19.23 23.99 6.68
CA LEU A 452 -19.68 23.04 5.67
C LEU A 452 -20.58 23.67 4.59
N ASN A 453 -20.60 25.00 4.51
CA ASN A 453 -21.34 25.76 3.50
C ASN A 453 -22.79 25.27 3.32
N ASN A 454 -23.52 25.17 4.43
CA ASN A 454 -24.91 24.74 4.48
C ASN A 454 -25.15 23.32 3.95
N LEU A 455 -24.16 22.45 3.93
CA LEU A 455 -24.37 21.03 3.65
C LEU A 455 -25.34 20.47 4.69
N PRO A 456 -26.49 19.92 4.27
CA PRO A 456 -27.53 19.53 5.20
C PRO A 456 -27.15 18.25 5.95
N LEU A 457 -26.55 18.40 7.13
CA LEU A 457 -26.23 17.31 8.04
C LEU A 457 -27.50 16.83 8.76
N ILE A 458 -27.61 15.52 8.97
CA ILE A 458 -28.67 14.90 9.76
C ILE A 458 -28.18 14.55 11.16
N LYS A 459 -27.05 13.82 11.23
CA LYS A 459 -26.49 13.34 12.50
C LYS A 459 -25.05 12.86 12.36
N ILE A 460 -24.36 12.76 13.47
CA ILE A 460 -23.13 12.00 13.61
C ILE A 460 -23.50 10.52 13.70
N ILE A 461 -22.99 9.70 12.76
CA ILE A 461 -23.19 8.24 12.77
C ILE A 461 -22.17 7.59 13.68
N ASP A 462 -20.90 7.98 13.51
CA ASP A 462 -19.77 7.44 14.26
C ASP A 462 -18.68 8.49 14.45
N GLN A 463 -17.97 8.41 15.55
CA GLN A 463 -16.75 9.16 15.79
C GLN A 463 -15.82 8.34 16.68
N GLN A 464 -14.58 8.18 16.22
CA GLN A 464 -13.58 7.39 16.93
C GLN A 464 -12.24 8.11 16.95
N ILE A 465 -11.52 7.96 18.04
CA ILE A 465 -10.21 8.58 18.24
C ILE A 465 -9.15 7.51 18.50
N ILE A 466 -7.96 7.73 17.96
CA ILE A 466 -6.76 6.99 18.31
C ILE A 466 -5.78 7.99 18.94
N ASN A 467 -5.45 7.77 20.18
CA ASN A 467 -4.44 8.51 20.94
C ASN A 467 -3.91 7.67 22.10
N HIS A 468 -2.73 8.01 22.58
CA HIS A 468 -2.15 7.36 23.77
C HIS A 468 -1.27 8.35 24.52
N SER A 469 -1.14 8.20 25.84
CA SER A 469 -0.29 9.07 26.67
C SER A 469 1.21 8.88 26.39
N ASN A 470 1.62 7.65 26.09
CA ASN A 470 2.96 7.35 25.60
C ASN A 470 2.89 7.11 24.08
N ILE A 471 3.52 8.01 23.32
CA ILE A 471 3.51 8.02 21.85
C ILE A 471 4.33 6.86 21.24
N TYR A 472 5.20 6.24 22.02
CA TYR A 472 6.04 5.10 21.61
C TYR A 472 5.42 3.74 21.91
N THR A 473 4.20 3.72 22.44
CA THR A 473 3.47 2.48 22.68
C THR A 473 3.10 1.83 21.36
N SER A 474 3.30 0.53 21.25
CA SER A 474 2.93 -0.32 20.12
C SER A 474 2.04 -1.48 20.55
N ASN A 475 1.34 -2.07 19.61
CA ASN A 475 0.65 -3.34 19.80
C ASN A 475 1.65 -4.48 19.62
N THR A 476 1.77 -5.33 20.63
CA THR A 476 2.69 -6.47 20.66
C THR A 476 1.94 -7.77 20.91
N PHE A 477 2.65 -8.90 20.80
CA PHE A 477 2.09 -10.21 21.16
C PHE A 477 1.47 -10.23 22.55
N ASP A 478 2.19 -9.69 23.56
CA ASP A 478 1.72 -9.68 24.96
C ASP A 478 0.62 -8.63 25.20
N LYS A 479 0.59 -7.57 24.39
CA LYS A 479 -0.33 -6.43 24.51
C LYS A 479 -0.90 -6.02 23.15
N PRO A 480 -1.78 -6.83 22.55
CA PRO A 480 -2.23 -6.63 21.18
C PRO A 480 -3.21 -5.49 20.98
N ASN A 481 -3.68 -4.82 22.03
CA ASN A 481 -4.74 -3.82 22.02
C ASN A 481 -4.40 -2.52 22.77
N GLU A 482 -3.12 -2.14 22.87
CA GLU A 482 -2.72 -0.87 23.52
C GLU A 482 -3.12 0.34 22.67
N ILE A 483 -2.85 0.29 21.38
CA ILE A 483 -3.23 1.32 20.40
C ILE A 483 -4.43 0.80 19.61
N VAL A 484 -5.61 1.26 19.98
CA VAL A 484 -6.89 0.90 19.32
C VAL A 484 -7.79 2.12 19.20
N PRO A 485 -8.68 2.18 18.20
CA PRO A 485 -9.70 3.21 18.12
C PRO A 485 -10.67 3.13 19.32
N LYS A 486 -10.99 4.27 19.88
CA LYS A 486 -11.95 4.40 20.98
C LYS A 486 -13.11 5.27 20.53
N LYS A 487 -14.34 4.83 20.81
CA LYS A 487 -15.53 5.69 20.65
C LYS A 487 -15.37 6.97 21.46
N THR A 488 -15.80 8.07 20.90
CA THR A 488 -15.68 9.39 21.52
C THR A 488 -16.96 10.21 21.29
N ASN A 489 -17.09 11.31 22.00
CA ASN A 489 -18.17 12.30 21.84
C ASN A 489 -17.64 13.73 21.74
N ILE A 490 -16.37 13.86 21.30
CA ILE A 490 -15.71 15.16 21.18
C ILE A 490 -16.20 16.00 20.00
N VAL A 491 -16.88 15.37 19.04
CA VAL A 491 -17.52 16.05 17.91
C VAL A 491 -18.99 16.31 18.29
N THR A 492 -19.41 17.57 18.21
CA THR A 492 -20.75 18.01 18.60
C THR A 492 -21.32 19.04 17.63
N PHE A 493 -22.61 19.18 17.60
CA PHE A 493 -23.28 20.33 16.98
C PHE A 493 -23.43 21.48 17.98
N GLN A 494 -22.99 22.67 17.62
CA GLN A 494 -23.18 23.90 18.38
C GLN A 494 -23.77 24.97 17.45
N ASN A 495 -25.02 25.39 17.71
CA ASN A 495 -25.74 26.34 16.85
C ASN A 495 -25.68 25.97 15.35
N ASP A 496 -25.99 24.71 15.04
CA ASP A 496 -25.94 24.10 13.71
C ASP A 496 -24.54 23.96 13.07
N ASN A 497 -23.49 24.40 13.76
CA ASN A 497 -22.10 24.18 13.32
C ASN A 497 -21.53 22.92 13.94
N LEU A 498 -20.76 22.17 13.15
CA LEU A 498 -20.01 21.03 13.63
C LEU A 498 -18.72 21.52 14.29
N MET A 499 -18.49 21.13 15.52
CA MET A 499 -17.33 21.49 16.32
C MET A 499 -16.67 20.26 16.90
N ALA A 500 -15.34 20.29 17.06
CA ALA A 500 -14.62 19.23 17.76
C ALA A 500 -13.43 19.79 18.53
N LYS A 501 -13.06 19.14 19.64
CA LYS A 501 -11.79 19.40 20.34
C LYS A 501 -10.91 18.17 20.25
N ILE A 502 -9.98 18.18 19.29
CA ILE A 502 -9.07 17.05 19.04
C ILE A 502 -7.83 17.16 19.94
N PRO A 503 -7.52 16.12 20.74
CA PRO A 503 -6.31 16.09 21.57
C PRO A 503 -5.03 16.18 20.73
N LYS A 504 -3.94 16.53 21.39
CA LYS A 504 -2.61 16.47 20.78
C LYS A 504 -2.27 15.06 20.30
N LEU A 505 -1.45 14.94 19.25
CA LEU A 505 -0.98 13.69 18.69
C LEU A 505 -2.08 12.62 18.64
N SER A 506 -3.09 12.89 17.84
CA SER A 506 -4.24 12.00 17.70
C SER A 506 -4.78 11.91 16.27
N TYR A 507 -5.38 10.79 15.96
CA TYR A 507 -6.16 10.55 14.75
C TYR A 507 -7.63 10.52 15.11
N LEU A 508 -8.45 11.32 14.42
CA LEU A 508 -9.91 11.39 14.61
C LEU A 508 -10.60 10.96 13.31
N PHE A 509 -11.44 9.96 13.40
CA PHE A 509 -12.39 9.57 12.37
C PHE A 509 -13.79 10.08 12.70
N ILE A 510 -14.49 10.66 11.71
CA ILE A 510 -15.87 11.15 11.83
C ILE A 510 -16.66 10.62 10.64
N LEU A 511 -17.81 10.03 10.90
CA LEU A 511 -18.80 9.65 9.90
C LEU A 511 -20.12 10.37 10.16
N LEU A 512 -20.56 11.15 9.19
CA LEU A 512 -21.77 11.96 9.23
C LEU A 512 -22.82 11.41 8.26
N LYS A 513 -24.08 11.52 8.63
CA LYS A 513 -25.23 11.34 7.72
C LYS A 513 -25.58 12.68 7.10
N ILE A 514 -25.73 12.70 5.79
CA ILE A 514 -26.23 13.83 5.01
C ILE A 514 -27.60 13.52 4.41
N LYS A 515 -28.35 14.55 4.00
CA LYS A 515 -29.69 14.40 3.37
C LYS A 515 -29.62 13.72 2.01
#